data_6fdcbb9daff141fa34d0452bf470139d
#
_entry.id   6fdcbb9daff141fa34d0452bf470139d
#
_cell.length_a   1.000
_cell.length_b   1.000
_cell.length_c   1.000
_cell.angle_alpha   90.00
_cell.angle_beta   90.00
_cell.angle_gamma   90.00
#
_symmetry.space_group_name_H-M   'P 1'
#
loop_
_entity.id
_entity.type
_entity.pdbx_description
1 polymer ?
#
loop_
_entity_poly.entity_id
_entity_poly.type
_entity_poly.pdbx_seq_one_letter_code
_entity_poly.pdbx_strand_id
1 'polypeptide(L)'
;SLFEDRHLLAVNKAAGMIVHPGAATGEDTLVHALLAHCADTLSGIGGVQRPGIVHRLDKDTTGVMVVAKTDAAHRALADQFAQRTLTKEYVALVAGVPPLLSGVIDRAISRHPTHRHRMTVGEGGKPARTAWERVEAHGTIGALLRCRIFTGRTHQIRVHLKSLGHPILGDALYGWKPDPRLAVVPARVMLHAEHLLLSHPVTGRELDLRAPIPADFAAVRKALAAAARREARARD
;
A
#
# COMPACT_ATOMS: atom_id res chain seq x y z
N SER A 1 -7.07 -0.46 -16.55
CA SER A 1 -7.63 -1.49 -15.66
C SER A 1 -6.77 -2.74 -15.67
N LEU A 2 -6.77 -3.48 -14.55
CA LEU A 2 -6.11 -4.80 -14.44
C LEU A 2 -7.10 -5.93 -14.75
N PHE A 3 -8.35 -5.72 -14.41
CA PHE A 3 -9.47 -6.62 -14.67
C PHE A 3 -10.76 -5.79 -14.67
N GLU A 4 -11.72 -6.16 -15.48
CA GLU A 4 -13.05 -5.57 -15.47
C GLU A 4 -14.09 -6.54 -16.01
N ASP A 5 -15.22 -6.59 -15.31
CA ASP A 5 -16.45 -7.22 -15.80
C ASP A 5 -17.68 -6.38 -15.38
N ARG A 6 -18.88 -6.95 -15.44
CA ARG A 6 -20.11 -6.27 -15.03
C ARG A 6 -20.23 -6.07 -13.52
N HIS A 7 -19.43 -6.76 -12.70
CA HIS A 7 -19.57 -6.80 -11.24
C HIS A 7 -18.50 -6.01 -10.50
N LEU A 8 -17.27 -6.02 -11.02
CA LEU A 8 -16.15 -5.33 -10.39
C LEU A 8 -15.15 -4.80 -11.42
N LEU A 9 -14.38 -3.84 -10.97
CA LEU A 9 -13.24 -3.28 -11.68
C LEU A 9 -12.02 -3.36 -10.76
N ALA A 10 -10.91 -3.89 -11.27
CA ALA A 10 -9.60 -3.80 -10.62
C ALA A 10 -8.72 -2.79 -11.35
N VAL A 11 -8.16 -1.86 -10.60
CA VAL A 11 -7.31 -0.79 -11.15
C VAL A 11 -5.91 -0.85 -10.55
N ASN A 12 -4.94 -0.36 -11.31
CA ASN A 12 -3.61 -0.02 -10.81
C ASN A 12 -3.61 1.47 -10.46
N LYS A 13 -3.79 1.79 -9.16
CA LYS A 13 -3.86 3.17 -8.70
C LYS A 13 -2.50 3.85 -8.85
N ALA A 14 -2.47 5.02 -9.45
CA ALA A 14 -1.28 5.86 -9.53
C ALA A 14 -0.96 6.55 -8.20
N ALA A 15 0.30 6.95 -8.02
CA ALA A 15 0.71 7.81 -6.92
C ALA A 15 0.12 9.21 -7.07
N GLY A 16 -0.10 9.89 -5.96
CA GLY A 16 -0.67 11.23 -5.93
C GLY A 16 -2.20 11.26 -6.01
N MET A 17 -2.85 10.15 -6.32
CA MET A 17 -4.29 10.05 -6.45
C MET A 17 -4.95 9.65 -5.13
N ILE A 18 -5.79 10.53 -4.60
CA ILE A 18 -6.62 10.26 -3.43
C ILE A 18 -7.78 9.35 -3.85
N VAL A 19 -8.13 8.37 -3.02
CA VAL A 19 -9.16 7.38 -3.38
C VAL A 19 -10.56 8.00 -3.41
N HIS A 20 -10.96 8.71 -2.37
CA HIS A 20 -12.28 9.32 -2.26
C HIS A 20 -12.23 10.74 -1.71
N PRO A 21 -13.21 11.60 -2.04
CA PRO A 21 -13.25 12.96 -1.54
C PRO A 21 -13.34 13.02 -0.02
N GLY A 22 -12.69 14.04 0.57
CA GLY A 22 -12.76 14.41 1.98
C GLY A 22 -12.90 15.90 2.12
N ALA A 23 -12.95 16.41 3.35
CA ALA A 23 -13.22 17.83 3.64
C ALA A 23 -12.24 18.83 2.99
N ALA A 24 -11.07 18.37 2.53
CA ALA A 24 -10.03 19.21 1.94
C ALA A 24 -9.56 18.72 0.55
N THR A 25 -10.35 17.89 -0.15
CA THR A 25 -9.98 17.35 -1.45
C THR A 25 -10.81 17.99 -2.57
N GLY A 26 -10.16 18.28 -3.71
CA GLY A 26 -10.86 18.69 -4.93
C GLY A 26 -11.53 17.51 -5.67
N GLU A 27 -11.83 17.71 -6.94
CA GLU A 27 -12.50 16.73 -7.81
C GLU A 27 -11.54 15.67 -8.40
N ASP A 28 -10.24 15.73 -8.10
CA ASP A 28 -9.20 14.85 -8.67
C ASP A 28 -9.02 13.58 -7.83
N THR A 29 -10.09 12.86 -7.53
CA THR A 29 -10.01 11.59 -6.80
C THR A 29 -10.26 10.39 -7.71
N LEU A 30 -9.82 9.20 -7.26
CA LEU A 30 -10.11 7.96 -7.95
C LEU A 30 -11.62 7.76 -8.15
N VAL A 31 -12.45 8.15 -7.17
CA VAL A 31 -13.92 8.07 -7.28
C VAL A 31 -14.43 8.89 -8.47
N HIS A 32 -13.91 10.11 -8.69
CA HIS A 32 -14.33 10.91 -9.85
C HIS A 32 -13.93 10.25 -11.18
N ALA A 33 -12.72 9.69 -11.26
CA ALA A 33 -12.28 8.95 -12.44
C ALA A 33 -13.12 7.68 -12.68
N LEU A 34 -13.51 6.99 -11.61
CA LEU A 34 -14.37 5.80 -11.67
C LEU A 34 -15.79 6.15 -12.10
N LEU A 35 -16.36 7.24 -11.59
CA LEU A 35 -17.67 7.73 -12.01
C LEU A 35 -17.68 8.08 -13.51
N ALA A 36 -16.63 8.72 -13.99
CA ALA A 36 -16.48 9.01 -15.42
C ALA A 36 -16.34 7.74 -16.29
N HIS A 37 -15.62 6.72 -15.79
CA HIS A 37 -15.40 5.47 -16.53
C HIS A 37 -16.61 4.53 -16.49
N CYS A 38 -17.19 4.34 -15.33
CA CYS A 38 -18.28 3.38 -15.09
C CYS A 38 -19.68 4.00 -15.29
N ALA A 39 -19.75 5.30 -15.55
CA ALA A 39 -21.03 6.05 -15.54
C ALA A 39 -21.84 5.74 -14.26
N ASP A 40 -23.10 5.42 -14.38
CA ASP A 40 -24.00 5.16 -13.23
C ASP A 40 -23.94 3.70 -12.73
N THR A 41 -22.94 2.91 -13.13
CA THR A 41 -22.88 1.47 -12.80
C THR A 41 -22.15 1.15 -11.49
N LEU A 42 -21.55 2.13 -10.78
CA LEU A 42 -20.91 1.88 -9.50
C LEU A 42 -21.95 1.58 -8.41
N SER A 43 -21.58 0.65 -7.49
CA SER A 43 -22.44 0.37 -6.32
C SER A 43 -22.65 1.61 -5.47
N GLY A 44 -23.89 1.92 -5.16
CA GLY A 44 -24.27 3.05 -4.31
C GLY A 44 -24.12 2.81 -2.80
N ILE A 45 -23.77 1.60 -2.36
CA ILE A 45 -23.73 1.24 -0.93
C ILE A 45 -22.78 2.15 -0.13
N GLY A 46 -21.66 2.57 -0.71
CA GLY A 46 -20.73 3.51 -0.08
C GLY A 46 -21.22 4.95 0.02
N GLY A 47 -22.44 5.24 -0.49
CA GLY A 47 -23.00 6.58 -0.59
C GLY A 47 -22.36 7.41 -1.71
N VAL A 48 -22.80 8.66 -1.84
CA VAL A 48 -22.38 9.58 -2.91
C VAL A 48 -20.86 9.83 -2.92
N GLN A 49 -20.22 9.83 -1.75
CA GLN A 49 -18.79 10.12 -1.62
C GLN A 49 -17.88 8.91 -1.86
N ARG A 50 -18.40 7.69 -1.78
CA ARG A 50 -17.60 6.46 -1.84
C ARG A 50 -18.26 5.36 -2.68
N PRO A 51 -18.84 5.64 -3.85
CA PRO A 51 -19.52 4.63 -4.64
C PRO A 51 -18.55 3.51 -5.02
N GLY A 52 -18.92 2.26 -4.72
CA GLY A 52 -18.15 1.07 -5.04
C GLY A 52 -16.87 0.84 -4.24
N ILE A 53 -16.49 1.72 -3.32
CA ILE A 53 -15.24 1.64 -2.57
C ILE A 53 -15.39 0.67 -1.39
N VAL A 54 -14.63 -0.42 -1.42
CA VAL A 54 -14.60 -1.47 -0.38
C VAL A 54 -13.31 -1.48 0.43
N HIS A 55 -12.25 -0.88 -0.09
CA HIS A 55 -10.96 -0.65 0.59
C HIS A 55 -10.24 0.54 -0.01
N ARG A 56 -9.11 0.91 0.57
CA ARG A 56 -8.36 2.08 0.12
C ARG A 56 -6.85 1.87 0.19
N LEU A 57 -6.13 2.63 -0.64
CA LEU A 57 -4.70 2.87 -0.53
C LEU A 57 -4.46 4.34 -0.15
N ASP A 58 -3.33 4.62 0.49
CA ASP A 58 -2.90 5.99 0.76
C ASP A 58 -2.66 6.75 -0.56
N LYS A 59 -2.71 8.09 -0.50
CA LYS A 59 -2.55 8.96 -1.67
C LYS A 59 -1.34 8.58 -2.53
N ASP A 60 -0.18 8.39 -1.90
CA ASP A 60 1.09 8.15 -2.60
C ASP A 60 1.47 6.67 -2.72
N THR A 61 0.63 5.76 -2.23
CA THR A 61 0.77 4.32 -2.45
C THR A 61 0.16 3.95 -3.80
N THR A 62 0.91 3.22 -4.59
CA THR A 62 0.49 2.69 -5.89
C THR A 62 -0.01 1.25 -5.77
N GLY A 63 -0.71 0.77 -6.78
CA GLY A 63 -0.98 -0.65 -6.96
C GLY A 63 -2.45 -1.04 -7.00
N VAL A 64 -2.70 -2.31 -6.75
CA VAL A 64 -4.00 -2.95 -6.96
C VAL A 64 -5.07 -2.39 -6.02
N MET A 65 -6.17 -1.95 -6.60
CA MET A 65 -7.43 -1.69 -5.91
C MET A 65 -8.59 -2.33 -6.66
N VAL A 66 -9.57 -2.86 -5.92
CA VAL A 66 -10.84 -3.36 -6.47
C VAL A 66 -11.99 -2.43 -6.09
N VAL A 67 -12.91 -2.30 -7.01
CA VAL A 67 -14.09 -1.43 -6.92
C VAL A 67 -15.31 -2.23 -7.32
N ALA A 68 -16.39 -2.15 -6.55
CA ALA A 68 -17.63 -2.84 -6.84
C ALA A 68 -18.50 -2.02 -7.82
N LYS A 69 -19.00 -2.67 -8.86
CA LYS A 69 -19.94 -2.07 -9.85
C LYS A 69 -21.39 -2.37 -9.49
N THR A 70 -21.64 -3.41 -8.70
CA THR A 70 -22.99 -3.79 -8.25
C THR A 70 -23.06 -3.89 -6.73
N ASP A 71 -24.26 -3.72 -6.16
CA ASP A 71 -24.46 -3.82 -4.71
C ASP A 71 -24.17 -5.23 -4.18
N ALA A 72 -24.51 -6.27 -4.94
CA ALA A 72 -24.17 -7.65 -4.57
C ALA A 72 -22.66 -7.86 -4.50
N ALA A 73 -21.90 -7.37 -5.48
CA ALA A 73 -20.44 -7.44 -5.46
C ALA A 73 -19.85 -6.62 -4.32
N HIS A 74 -20.42 -5.44 -4.01
CA HIS A 74 -19.97 -4.62 -2.91
C HIS A 74 -20.06 -5.36 -1.56
N ARG A 75 -21.22 -5.96 -1.27
CA ARG A 75 -21.42 -6.73 -0.03
C ARG A 75 -20.44 -7.90 0.06
N ALA A 76 -20.34 -8.70 -0.99
CA ALA A 76 -19.46 -9.86 -1.02
C ALA A 76 -17.97 -9.49 -0.89
N LEU A 77 -17.53 -8.41 -1.54
CA LEU A 77 -16.16 -7.91 -1.38
C LEU A 77 -15.92 -7.35 0.02
N ALA A 78 -16.85 -6.54 0.55
CA ALA A 78 -16.74 -6.00 1.90
C ALA A 78 -16.64 -7.13 2.96
N ASP A 79 -17.40 -8.20 2.77
CA ASP A 79 -17.33 -9.39 3.64
C ASP A 79 -15.95 -10.07 3.58
N GLN A 80 -15.36 -10.22 2.38
CA GLN A 80 -14.03 -10.80 2.25
C GLN A 80 -12.97 -9.94 2.96
N PHE A 81 -13.05 -8.61 2.85
CA PHE A 81 -12.16 -7.71 3.60
C PHE A 81 -12.39 -7.79 5.11
N ALA A 82 -13.63 -7.84 5.56
CA ALA A 82 -13.98 -7.93 6.98
C ALA A 82 -13.55 -9.27 7.61
N GLN A 83 -13.79 -10.37 6.90
CA GLN A 83 -13.45 -11.74 7.33
C GLN A 83 -11.98 -12.09 7.05
N ARG A 84 -11.22 -11.23 6.36
CA ARG A 84 -9.80 -11.43 6.03
C ARG A 84 -9.54 -12.71 5.25
N THR A 85 -10.43 -13.07 4.35
CA THR A 85 -10.33 -14.28 3.51
C THR A 85 -9.52 -14.05 2.23
N LEU A 86 -9.04 -12.82 2.02
CA LEU A 86 -8.22 -12.43 0.87
C LEU A 86 -6.75 -12.25 1.26
N THR A 87 -5.87 -12.27 0.28
CA THR A 87 -4.44 -12.00 0.48
C THR A 87 -4.08 -10.63 -0.11
N LYS A 88 -3.43 -9.80 0.71
CA LYS A 88 -2.91 -8.48 0.30
C LYS A 88 -1.40 -8.45 0.51
N GLU A 89 -0.65 -8.33 -0.57
CA GLU A 89 0.80 -8.24 -0.54
C GLU A 89 1.29 -6.94 -1.15
N TYR A 90 2.25 -6.35 -0.47
CA TYR A 90 2.89 -5.10 -0.84
C TYR A 90 4.39 -5.33 -0.97
N VAL A 91 5.04 -4.51 -1.76
CA VAL A 91 6.49 -4.36 -1.72
C VAL A 91 6.85 -2.96 -1.22
N ALA A 92 7.89 -2.90 -0.41
CA ALA A 92 8.39 -1.67 0.20
C ALA A 92 9.91 -1.62 0.09
N LEU A 93 10.44 -0.45 -0.26
CA LEU A 93 11.87 -0.17 -0.10
C LEU A 93 12.07 0.56 1.22
N VAL A 94 12.90 0.02 2.09
CA VAL A 94 13.13 0.54 3.45
C VAL A 94 14.55 1.00 3.66
N ALA A 95 14.73 1.93 4.61
CA ALA A 95 16.04 2.39 5.06
C ALA A 95 16.69 1.36 5.98
N GLY A 96 17.97 1.11 5.77
CA GLY A 96 18.71 0.08 6.48
C GLY A 96 18.25 -1.33 6.10
N VAL A 97 18.93 -2.32 6.63
CA VAL A 97 18.69 -3.74 6.34
C VAL A 97 18.26 -4.43 7.63
N PRO A 98 17.01 -4.93 7.72
CA PRO A 98 16.60 -5.73 8.85
C PRO A 98 17.53 -6.94 9.02
N PRO A 99 18.03 -7.23 10.24
CA PRO A 99 18.95 -8.34 10.46
C PRO A 99 18.29 -9.70 10.25
N LEU A 100 17.00 -9.81 10.53
CA LEU A 100 16.22 -11.02 10.28
C LEU A 100 15.76 -11.10 8.83
N LEU A 101 15.52 -12.32 8.34
CA LEU A 101 15.00 -12.57 6.99
C LEU A 101 13.49 -12.34 6.91
N SER A 102 12.78 -12.49 8.02
CA SER A 102 11.33 -12.31 8.08
C SER A 102 10.88 -12.06 9.51
N GLY A 103 9.65 -11.62 9.65
CA GLY A 103 9.03 -11.41 10.95
C GLY A 103 7.55 -11.05 10.86
N VAL A 104 6.95 -10.91 12.02
CA VAL A 104 5.56 -10.45 12.16
C VAL A 104 5.55 -9.28 13.14
N ILE A 105 4.90 -8.19 12.72
CA ILE A 105 4.63 -7.05 13.58
C ILE A 105 3.16 -7.15 13.98
N ASP A 106 2.92 -7.53 15.24
CA ASP A 106 1.58 -7.62 15.83
C ASP A 106 1.46 -6.53 16.89
N ARG A 107 1.21 -5.31 16.44
CA ARG A 107 1.14 -4.12 17.30
C ARG A 107 -0.04 -3.26 16.91
N ALA A 108 -0.88 -2.97 17.89
CA ALA A 108 -2.04 -2.12 17.72
C ALA A 108 -1.67 -0.71 17.22
N ILE A 109 -2.54 -0.14 16.41
CA ILE A 109 -2.36 1.18 15.79
C ILE A 109 -3.47 2.10 16.22
N SER A 110 -3.10 3.31 16.65
CA SER A 110 -4.01 4.41 16.97
C SER A 110 -3.55 5.70 16.29
N ARG A 111 -4.40 6.72 16.32
CA ARG A 111 -4.01 8.06 15.89
C ARG A 111 -3.02 8.65 16.88
N HIS A 112 -1.98 9.31 16.37
CA HIS A 112 -0.98 9.95 17.22
C HIS A 112 -1.65 11.03 18.10
N PRO A 113 -1.37 11.07 19.42
CA PRO A 113 -2.08 11.93 20.36
C PRO A 113 -1.93 13.44 20.07
N THR A 114 -0.78 13.87 19.59
CA THR A 114 -0.48 15.28 19.30
C THR A 114 -0.43 15.59 17.81
N HIS A 115 0.10 14.68 16.98
CA HIS A 115 0.21 14.84 15.53
C HIS A 115 -0.89 14.05 14.81
N ARG A 116 -2.10 14.60 14.74
CA ARG A 116 -3.30 13.90 14.29
C ARG A 116 -3.26 13.39 12.83
N HIS A 117 -2.34 13.85 12.01
CA HIS A 117 -2.09 13.34 10.65
C HIS A 117 -1.21 12.07 10.63
N ARG A 118 -0.63 11.69 11.77
CA ARG A 118 0.16 10.46 11.94
C ARG A 118 -0.65 9.39 12.67
N MET A 119 -0.22 8.15 12.45
CA MET A 119 -0.58 7.01 13.28
C MET A 119 0.59 6.65 14.20
N THR A 120 0.31 5.90 15.25
CA THR A 120 1.33 5.39 16.18
C THR A 120 0.99 3.96 16.58
N VAL A 121 2.01 3.19 16.94
CA VAL A 121 1.85 1.86 17.53
C VAL A 121 1.81 2.00 19.04
N GLY A 122 0.97 1.21 19.70
CA GLY A 122 0.89 1.24 21.15
C GLY A 122 -0.39 0.62 21.68
N GLU A 123 -0.45 0.51 23.02
CA GLU A 123 -1.63 0.03 23.72
C GLU A 123 -2.83 0.96 23.50
N GLY A 124 -4.04 0.40 23.53
CA GLY A 124 -5.29 1.13 23.30
C GLY A 124 -5.62 1.42 21.85
N GLY A 125 -4.75 1.05 20.91
CA GLY A 125 -5.03 1.13 19.47
C GLY A 125 -5.91 -0.03 18.97
N LYS A 126 -6.25 0.03 17.68
CA LYS A 126 -6.95 -1.08 17.00
C LYS A 126 -5.94 -2.17 16.63
N PRO A 127 -6.24 -3.45 16.85
CA PRO A 127 -5.37 -4.57 16.46
C PRO A 127 -4.93 -4.45 15.01
N ALA A 128 -3.62 -4.63 14.79
CA ALA A 128 -3.03 -4.57 13.46
C ALA A 128 -1.87 -5.56 13.36
N ARG A 129 -1.82 -6.29 12.22
CA ARG A 129 -0.84 -7.35 11.99
C ARG A 129 -0.30 -7.27 10.58
N THR A 130 1.05 -7.22 10.49
CA THR A 130 1.82 -7.22 9.25
C THR A 130 2.90 -8.29 9.34
N ALA A 131 2.90 -9.24 8.41
CA ALA A 131 4.04 -10.13 8.19
C ALA A 131 4.95 -9.51 7.13
N TRP A 132 6.25 -9.69 7.27
CA TRP A 132 7.22 -9.17 6.31
C TRP A 132 8.34 -10.19 6.05
N GLU A 133 8.89 -10.11 4.84
CA GLU A 133 10.01 -10.92 4.36
C GLU A 133 11.01 -10.00 3.66
N ARG A 134 12.30 -10.17 3.97
CA ARG A 134 13.38 -9.47 3.29
C ARG A 134 13.70 -10.18 1.99
N VAL A 135 13.30 -9.59 0.88
CA VAL A 135 13.52 -10.14 -0.47
C VAL A 135 14.92 -9.80 -0.99
N GLU A 136 15.38 -8.58 -0.70
CA GLU A 136 16.71 -8.10 -1.09
C GLU A 136 17.33 -7.30 0.05
N ALA A 137 18.65 -7.41 0.18
CA ALA A 137 19.47 -6.56 1.03
C ALA A 137 20.49 -5.81 0.16
N HIS A 138 20.61 -4.51 0.37
CA HIS A 138 21.50 -3.63 -0.39
C HIS A 138 22.53 -2.97 0.53
N GLY A 139 23.63 -3.66 0.78
CA GLY A 139 24.70 -3.21 1.69
C GLY A 139 24.16 -2.93 3.09
N THR A 140 24.44 -1.73 3.59
CA THR A 140 23.87 -1.20 4.84
C THR A 140 22.76 -0.18 4.58
N ILE A 141 22.44 0.13 3.32
CA ILE A 141 21.68 1.31 2.89
C ILE A 141 20.20 1.06 2.96
N GLY A 142 19.74 -0.08 2.46
CA GLY A 142 18.32 -0.39 2.38
C GLY A 142 18.02 -1.82 1.99
N ALA A 143 16.74 -2.15 1.98
CA ALA A 143 16.24 -3.47 1.64
C ALA A 143 14.91 -3.39 0.88
N LEU A 144 14.63 -4.42 0.09
CA LEU A 144 13.30 -4.68 -0.44
C LEU A 144 12.60 -5.67 0.48
N LEU A 145 11.46 -5.26 1.01
CA LEU A 145 10.59 -6.11 1.83
C LEU A 145 9.31 -6.44 1.07
N ARG A 146 8.86 -7.68 1.17
CA ARG A 146 7.47 -8.06 0.87
C ARG A 146 6.69 -8.07 2.17
N CYS A 147 5.55 -7.38 2.18
CA CYS A 147 4.69 -7.26 3.34
C CYS A 147 3.30 -7.85 3.03
N ARG A 148 2.84 -8.77 3.88
CA ARG A 148 1.46 -9.26 3.85
C ARG A 148 0.70 -8.67 5.02
N ILE A 149 -0.42 -8.02 4.75
CA ILE A 149 -1.24 -7.42 5.81
C ILE A 149 -2.52 -8.24 6.05
N PHE A 150 -2.82 -8.46 7.33
CA PHE A 150 -4.01 -9.19 7.81
C PHE A 150 -5.12 -8.24 8.25
N THR A 151 -4.78 -7.00 8.48
CA THR A 151 -5.65 -5.88 8.84
C THR A 151 -5.40 -4.74 7.85
N GLY A 152 -6.24 -3.73 7.82
CA GLY A 152 -6.10 -2.57 6.93
C GLY A 152 -6.22 -1.25 7.67
N ARG A 153 -5.35 -0.99 8.67
CA ARG A 153 -5.36 0.29 9.41
C ARG A 153 -4.68 1.37 8.58
N THR A 154 -5.08 2.60 8.82
CA THR A 154 -4.47 3.79 8.19
C THR A 154 -2.95 3.76 8.41
N HIS A 155 -2.17 3.94 7.35
CA HIS A 155 -0.71 3.94 7.36
C HIS A 155 -0.07 2.68 7.97
N GLN A 156 -0.76 1.53 7.99
CA GLN A 156 -0.33 0.37 8.76
C GLN A 156 1.11 -0.08 8.46
N ILE A 157 1.45 -0.35 7.21
CA ILE A 157 2.79 -0.80 6.84
C ILE A 157 3.82 0.28 7.17
N ARG A 158 3.51 1.53 6.91
CA ARG A 158 4.38 2.68 7.14
C ARG A 158 4.76 2.81 8.61
N VAL A 159 3.77 2.81 9.51
CA VAL A 159 4.02 2.94 10.95
C VAL A 159 4.61 1.67 11.56
N HIS A 160 4.23 0.49 11.05
CA HIS A 160 4.83 -0.78 11.48
C HIS A 160 6.30 -0.87 11.12
N LEU A 161 6.69 -0.55 9.88
CA LEU A 161 8.10 -0.60 9.47
C LEU A 161 8.93 0.48 10.16
N LYS A 162 8.38 1.66 10.41
CA LYS A 162 9.03 2.65 11.29
C LYS A 162 9.28 2.05 12.68
N SER A 163 8.30 1.38 13.27
CA SER A 163 8.45 0.78 14.62
C SER A 163 9.49 -0.34 14.67
N LEU A 164 9.78 -0.96 13.52
CA LEU A 164 10.85 -1.94 13.36
C LEU A 164 12.25 -1.29 13.26
N GLY A 165 12.31 0.03 13.10
CA GLY A 165 13.54 0.78 12.87
C GLY A 165 13.92 0.94 11.40
N HIS A 166 13.03 0.58 10.48
CA HIS A 166 13.26 0.60 9.04
C HIS A 166 12.15 1.37 8.31
N PRO A 167 12.12 2.71 8.40
CA PRO A 167 11.12 3.52 7.72
C PRO A 167 11.21 3.32 6.20
N ILE A 168 10.09 3.43 5.52
CA ILE A 168 10.03 3.31 4.07
C ILE A 168 10.74 4.50 3.44
N LEU A 169 11.52 4.26 2.38
CA LEU A 169 12.18 5.32 1.61
C LEU A 169 11.14 6.29 1.06
N GLY A 170 11.39 7.60 1.22
CA GLY A 170 10.47 8.65 0.81
C GLY A 170 9.40 8.99 1.85
N ASP A 171 9.31 8.27 2.97
CA ASP A 171 8.30 8.50 4.00
C ASP A 171 8.78 9.47 5.10
N ALA A 172 8.86 10.75 4.74
CA ALA A 172 9.27 11.80 5.68
C ALA A 172 8.33 11.90 6.88
N LEU A 173 7.03 11.60 6.73
CA LEU A 173 6.05 11.62 7.80
C LEU A 173 6.43 10.66 8.92
N TYR A 174 7.01 9.52 8.60
CA TYR A 174 7.44 8.49 9.55
C TYR A 174 8.97 8.44 9.73
N GLY A 175 9.65 9.55 9.49
CA GLY A 175 11.02 9.76 9.92
C GLY A 175 12.12 9.37 8.94
N TRP A 176 11.77 9.02 7.69
CA TRP A 176 12.78 8.85 6.66
C TRP A 176 13.44 10.19 6.32
N LYS A 177 14.75 10.17 6.11
CA LYS A 177 15.55 11.32 5.66
C LYS A 177 16.32 10.93 4.41
N PRO A 178 16.54 11.88 3.47
CA PRO A 178 17.35 11.63 2.30
C PRO A 178 18.74 11.08 2.68
N ASP A 179 19.16 10.03 1.97
CA ASP A 179 20.47 9.41 2.12
C ASP A 179 21.37 9.89 0.97
N PRO A 180 22.50 10.56 1.26
CA PRO A 180 23.38 11.09 0.22
C PRO A 180 24.04 9.99 -0.64
N ARG A 181 24.01 8.75 -0.21
CA ARG A 181 24.52 7.60 -0.98
C ARG A 181 23.57 7.23 -2.15
N LEU A 182 22.30 7.64 -2.11
CA LEU A 182 21.34 7.37 -3.17
C LEU A 182 21.43 8.44 -4.27
N ALA A 183 21.67 8.00 -5.50
CA ALA A 183 21.68 8.88 -6.67
C ALA A 183 20.27 9.33 -7.10
N VAL A 184 19.23 8.59 -6.70
CA VAL A 184 17.81 8.92 -6.95
C VAL A 184 17.13 9.13 -5.61
N VAL A 185 16.62 10.34 -5.38
CA VAL A 185 15.84 10.66 -4.18
C VAL A 185 14.40 10.24 -4.41
N PRO A 186 13.82 9.36 -3.57
CA PRO A 186 12.41 9.00 -3.67
C PRO A 186 11.52 10.24 -3.52
N ALA A 187 10.65 10.49 -4.51
CA ALA A 187 9.73 11.62 -4.49
C ALA A 187 8.44 11.34 -3.69
N ARG A 188 8.22 10.09 -3.32
CA ARG A 188 7.07 9.60 -2.55
C ARG A 188 7.44 8.39 -1.72
N VAL A 189 6.53 7.93 -0.89
CA VAL A 189 6.65 6.66 -0.14
C VAL A 189 6.83 5.50 -1.13
N MET A 190 7.95 4.78 -1.04
CA MET A 190 8.26 3.62 -1.88
C MET A 190 7.51 2.38 -1.40
N LEU A 191 6.18 2.43 -1.53
CA LEU A 191 5.23 1.39 -1.17
C LEU A 191 4.29 1.13 -2.35
N HIS A 192 4.11 -0.16 -2.68
CA HIS A 192 3.32 -0.59 -3.81
C HIS A 192 2.49 -1.83 -3.45
N ALA A 193 1.18 -1.74 -3.63
CA ALA A 193 0.26 -2.87 -3.50
C ALA A 193 0.39 -3.77 -4.74
N GLU A 194 1.32 -4.71 -4.68
CA GLU A 194 1.71 -5.54 -5.82
C GLU A 194 0.67 -6.59 -6.17
N HIS A 195 0.05 -7.19 -5.14
CA HIS A 195 -0.75 -8.39 -5.31
C HIS A 195 -1.99 -8.39 -4.41
N LEU A 196 -3.12 -8.72 -5.01
CA LEU A 196 -4.39 -8.96 -4.33
C LEU A 196 -5.00 -10.27 -4.86
N LEU A 197 -5.12 -11.25 -3.98
CA LEU A 197 -5.76 -12.53 -4.27
C LEU A 197 -7.10 -12.57 -3.53
N LEU A 198 -8.19 -12.73 -4.25
CA LEU A 198 -9.54 -12.77 -3.69
C LEU A 198 -10.45 -13.69 -4.50
N SER A 199 -11.62 -14.01 -3.95
CA SER A 199 -12.67 -14.70 -4.69
C SER A 199 -13.55 -13.71 -5.43
N HIS A 200 -13.82 -13.98 -6.70
CA HIS A 200 -14.78 -13.17 -7.47
C HIS A 200 -16.13 -13.12 -6.74
N PRO A 201 -16.69 -11.90 -6.51
CA PRO A 201 -17.81 -11.72 -5.58
C PRO A 201 -19.11 -12.40 -6.00
N VAL A 202 -19.25 -12.80 -7.25
CA VAL A 202 -20.46 -13.45 -7.79
C VAL A 202 -20.19 -14.89 -8.21
N THR A 203 -19.08 -15.15 -8.93
CA THR A 203 -18.79 -16.49 -9.45
C THR A 203 -18.01 -17.38 -8.49
N GLY A 204 -17.40 -16.81 -7.45
CA GLY A 204 -16.53 -17.52 -6.51
C GLY A 204 -15.18 -17.96 -7.07
N ARG A 205 -14.90 -17.69 -8.36
CA ARG A 205 -13.60 -18.00 -8.97
C ARG A 205 -12.50 -17.17 -8.33
N GLU A 206 -11.33 -17.76 -8.16
CA GLU A 206 -10.15 -17.04 -7.69
C GLU A 206 -9.71 -15.98 -8.71
N LEU A 207 -9.46 -14.78 -8.23
CA LEU A 207 -8.87 -13.67 -8.97
C LEU A 207 -7.49 -13.36 -8.39
N ASP A 208 -6.47 -13.62 -9.19
CA ASP A 208 -5.07 -13.26 -8.91
C ASP A 208 -4.77 -11.93 -9.62
N LEU A 209 -4.83 -10.83 -8.88
CA LEU A 209 -4.67 -9.48 -9.40
C LEU A 209 -3.29 -8.94 -9.06
N ARG A 210 -2.52 -8.58 -10.09
CA ARG A 210 -1.15 -8.06 -9.93
C ARG A 210 -0.99 -6.73 -10.64
N ALA A 211 -0.38 -5.77 -9.95
CA ALA A 211 0.03 -4.51 -10.54
C ALA A 211 1.55 -4.55 -10.81
N PRO A 212 2.00 -4.16 -12.01
CA PRO A 212 3.43 -4.09 -12.31
C PRO A 212 4.13 -3.06 -11.43
N ILE A 213 5.40 -3.33 -11.13
CA ILE A 213 6.26 -2.39 -10.38
C ILE A 213 6.34 -1.07 -11.15
N PRO A 214 6.00 0.07 -10.53
CA PRO A 214 6.06 1.35 -11.21
C PRO A 214 7.51 1.79 -11.46
N ALA A 215 7.70 2.59 -12.49
CA ALA A 215 9.03 3.02 -12.95
C ALA A 215 9.82 3.78 -11.88
N ASP A 216 9.18 4.62 -11.08
CA ASP A 216 9.82 5.36 -10.00
C ASP A 216 10.32 4.44 -8.89
N PHE A 217 9.56 3.42 -8.53
CA PHE A 217 9.96 2.38 -7.57
C PHE A 217 11.16 1.57 -8.11
N ALA A 218 11.09 1.14 -9.36
CA ALA A 218 12.18 0.41 -10.02
C ALA A 218 13.47 1.25 -10.07
N ALA A 219 13.37 2.55 -10.32
CA ALA A 219 14.52 3.46 -10.36
C ALA A 219 15.20 3.58 -8.98
N VAL A 220 14.43 3.70 -7.91
CA VAL A 220 14.98 3.76 -6.53
C VAL A 220 15.60 2.42 -6.13
N ARG A 221 14.97 1.30 -6.47
CA ARG A 221 15.52 -0.06 -6.25
C ARG A 221 16.88 -0.22 -6.95
N LYS A 222 16.99 0.23 -8.19
CA LYS A 222 18.24 0.22 -8.96
C LYS A 222 19.32 1.11 -8.32
N ALA A 223 18.92 2.28 -7.80
CA ALA A 223 19.83 3.19 -7.09
C ALA A 223 20.35 2.58 -5.78
N LEU A 224 19.52 1.86 -5.03
CA LEU A 224 19.96 1.09 -3.85
C LEU A 224 21.02 0.04 -4.20
N ALA A 225 20.79 -0.75 -5.23
CA ALA A 225 21.73 -1.76 -5.68
C ALA A 225 23.06 -1.13 -6.12
N ALA A 226 23.03 -0.02 -6.84
CA ALA A 226 24.23 0.71 -7.27
C ALA A 226 25.00 1.30 -6.07
N ALA A 227 24.30 1.88 -5.10
CA ALA A 227 24.93 2.40 -3.89
C ALA A 227 25.58 1.31 -3.05
N ALA A 228 24.94 0.15 -2.92
CA ALA A 228 25.52 -1.01 -2.23
C ALA A 228 26.80 -1.51 -2.89
N ARG A 229 26.87 -1.53 -4.22
CA ARG A 229 28.09 -1.89 -4.96
C ARG A 229 29.22 -0.87 -4.72
N ARG A 230 28.92 0.43 -4.66
CA ARG A 230 29.92 1.45 -4.31
C ARG A 230 30.42 1.30 -2.89
N GLU A 231 29.53 1.01 -1.95
CA GLU A 231 29.86 0.75 -0.54
C GLU A 231 30.83 -0.46 -0.41
N ALA A 232 30.57 -1.56 -1.12
CA ALA A 232 31.41 -2.73 -1.11
C ALA A 232 32.82 -2.42 -1.65
N ARG A 233 32.94 -1.72 -2.78
CA ARG A 233 34.22 -1.32 -3.39
C ARG A 233 35.05 -0.37 -2.53
N ALA A 234 34.43 0.41 -1.67
CA ALA A 234 35.12 1.34 -0.78
C ALA A 234 35.73 0.64 0.44
N ARG A 235 35.37 -0.62 0.70
CA ARG A 235 35.89 -1.44 1.80
C ARG A 235 37.08 -2.34 1.39
N ASP A 236 37.25 -2.56 0.08
CA ASP A 236 38.37 -3.29 -0.53
C ASP A 236 39.56 -2.34 -0.79
#